data_9c41d233f88f43881c4babff0e60ddeb
#
_entry.id   9c41d233f88f43881c4babff0e60ddeb
#
_cell.length_a   1.000
_cell.length_b   1.000
_cell.length_c   1.000
_cell.angle_alpha   90.00
_cell.angle_beta   90.00
_cell.angle_gamma   90.00
#
_symmetry.space_group_name_H-M   'P 1'
#
loop_
_entity.id
_entity.type
_entity.pdbx_description
1 polymer ?
#
loop_
_entity_poly.entity_id
_entity_poly.type
_entity_poly.pdbx_seq_one_letter_code
_entity_poly.pdbx_strand_id
1 'polypeptide(L)'
;MDPSSPTLILDHVSKSFGDFKAVNDLSIQVRPGRVFGLIGPNGAGKTTTIRMIVNITAPDTGTIKLFGKSMTTALQDRIGCLPEERGLYRKMKVGEQLRFFAELKDLPGREADKRIDAWLEKLDLTGWKDKRAKDLSKGMQQKIQFIASVIHEPDLLILDEPFSGLDPVSVDLMKETILEQKTSGKTIILSTHQMEIAERLCDDICMINKSLKVLDGQLRELRRSFAQNLVALRVEGADGLLNDPELITNVRQNGDDTEVLLTADASPQVLLKRLVDANVEIAKFELVEPTLHDIFVAKVKESA
;
A
#
# COMPACT_ATOMS: atom_id res chain seq x y z
N MET A 1 13.12 13.82 -18.29
CA MET A 1 11.71 13.97 -17.86
C MET A 1 11.67 15.07 -16.82
N ASP A 2 10.64 15.90 -16.85
CA ASP A 2 10.40 16.84 -15.76
C ASP A 2 10.17 16.06 -14.47
N PRO A 3 11.01 16.21 -13.44
CA PRO A 3 10.89 15.48 -12.18
C PRO A 3 9.57 15.75 -11.42
N SER A 4 8.82 16.77 -11.85
CA SER A 4 7.51 17.10 -11.29
C SER A 4 6.34 16.38 -11.95
N SER A 5 6.53 15.75 -13.13
CA SER A 5 5.46 15.09 -13.87
C SER A 5 5.11 13.74 -13.26
N PRO A 6 3.82 13.41 -13.06
CA PRO A 6 3.40 12.13 -12.52
C PRO A 6 3.90 10.94 -13.35
N THR A 7 4.35 9.88 -12.67
CA THR A 7 4.73 8.61 -13.31
C THR A 7 3.53 7.91 -13.93
N LEU A 8 2.37 7.95 -13.23
CA LEU A 8 1.12 7.35 -13.68
C LEU A 8 -0.04 8.31 -13.45
N ILE A 9 -0.94 8.40 -14.42
CA ILE A 9 -2.22 9.11 -14.31
C ILE A 9 -3.32 8.18 -14.79
N LEU A 10 -4.31 7.94 -13.95
CA LEU A 10 -5.63 7.43 -14.32
C LEU A 10 -6.59 8.61 -14.30
N ASP A 11 -7.38 8.76 -15.36
CA ASP A 11 -8.30 9.87 -15.52
C ASP A 11 -9.69 9.32 -15.88
N HIS A 12 -10.63 9.39 -14.92
CA HIS A 12 -12.00 8.91 -15.00
C HIS A 12 -12.14 7.46 -15.50
N VAL A 13 -11.28 6.57 -15.02
CA VAL A 13 -11.20 5.17 -15.46
C VAL A 13 -12.33 4.34 -14.86
N SER A 14 -13.06 3.63 -15.71
CA SER A 14 -14.07 2.65 -15.28
C SER A 14 -13.88 1.29 -15.99
N LYS A 15 -14.27 0.21 -15.28
CA LYS A 15 -14.27 -1.16 -15.80
C LYS A 15 -15.40 -1.98 -15.23
N SER A 16 -16.15 -2.63 -16.11
CA SER A 16 -17.22 -3.57 -15.75
C SER A 16 -16.97 -4.96 -16.36
N PHE A 17 -17.50 -5.98 -15.71
CA PHE A 17 -17.56 -7.36 -16.19
C PHE A 17 -19.01 -7.83 -16.09
N GLY A 18 -19.73 -7.83 -17.21
CA GLY A 18 -21.18 -7.97 -17.20
C GLY A 18 -21.82 -6.85 -16.40
N ASP A 19 -22.70 -7.19 -15.46
CA ASP A 19 -23.38 -6.22 -14.61
C ASP A 19 -22.53 -5.75 -13.41
N PHE A 20 -21.38 -6.39 -13.16
CA PHE A 20 -20.49 -6.04 -12.07
C PHE A 20 -19.51 -4.94 -12.46
N LYS A 21 -19.63 -3.77 -11.84
CA LYS A 21 -18.71 -2.65 -11.99
C LYS A 21 -17.52 -2.81 -11.05
N ALA A 22 -16.38 -3.27 -11.57
CA ALA A 22 -15.18 -3.56 -10.78
C ALA A 22 -14.38 -2.30 -10.42
N VAL A 23 -14.38 -1.28 -11.29
CA VAL A 23 -13.78 0.03 -11.05
C VAL A 23 -14.75 1.08 -11.58
N ASN A 24 -15.04 2.09 -10.79
CA ASN A 24 -16.03 3.12 -11.09
C ASN A 24 -15.43 4.52 -10.95
N ASP A 25 -15.21 5.18 -12.09
CA ASP A 25 -14.79 6.59 -12.17
C ASP A 25 -13.52 6.90 -11.34
N LEU A 26 -12.50 6.05 -11.46
CA LEU A 26 -11.27 6.18 -10.70
C LEU A 26 -10.30 7.17 -11.36
N SER A 27 -9.98 8.24 -10.63
CA SER A 27 -8.93 9.20 -11.00
C SER A 27 -7.86 9.23 -9.91
N ILE A 28 -6.59 8.93 -10.27
CA ILE A 28 -5.43 8.96 -9.38
C ILE A 28 -4.19 9.46 -10.11
N GLN A 29 -3.24 9.99 -9.35
CA GLN A 29 -1.93 10.39 -9.85
C GLN A 29 -0.83 9.83 -8.94
N VAL A 30 0.16 9.18 -9.55
CA VAL A 30 1.31 8.62 -8.83
C VAL A 30 2.55 9.47 -9.12
N ARG A 31 3.12 10.05 -8.08
CA ARG A 31 4.31 10.90 -8.16
C ARG A 31 5.58 10.05 -8.30
N PRO A 32 6.62 10.54 -9.02
CA PRO A 32 7.88 9.81 -9.19
C PRO A 32 8.62 9.63 -7.85
N GLY A 33 9.33 8.50 -7.72
CA GLY A 33 10.17 8.19 -6.56
C GLY A 33 9.42 7.97 -5.25
N ARG A 34 8.11 7.72 -5.30
CA ARG A 34 7.27 7.50 -4.13
C ARG A 34 6.69 6.09 -4.09
N VAL A 35 6.32 5.66 -2.89
CA VAL A 35 5.47 4.48 -2.68
C VAL A 35 4.01 4.95 -2.61
N PHE A 36 3.22 4.54 -3.58
CA PHE A 36 1.78 4.82 -3.66
C PHE A 36 0.99 3.57 -3.26
N GLY A 37 0.20 3.66 -2.20
CA GLY A 37 -0.65 2.59 -1.71
C GLY A 37 -2.02 2.58 -2.37
N LEU A 38 -2.36 1.48 -3.05
CA LEU A 38 -3.72 1.20 -3.51
C LEU A 38 -4.39 0.27 -2.50
N ILE A 39 -5.22 0.84 -1.60
CA ILE A 39 -5.66 0.18 -0.37
C ILE A 39 -7.17 -0.12 -0.44
N GLY A 40 -7.58 -1.22 0.15
CA GLY A 40 -8.99 -1.57 0.26
C GLY A 40 -9.23 -3.04 0.50
N PRO A 41 -10.47 -3.44 0.85
CA PRO A 41 -10.81 -4.84 1.07
C PRO A 41 -10.67 -5.67 -0.22
N ASN A 42 -10.74 -7.00 -0.06
CA ASN A 42 -10.76 -7.91 -1.20
C ASN A 42 -12.02 -7.64 -2.03
N GLY A 43 -11.86 -7.67 -3.37
CA GLY A 43 -12.95 -7.35 -4.30
C GLY A 43 -13.23 -5.85 -4.48
N ALA A 44 -12.47 -4.94 -3.86
CA ALA A 44 -12.67 -3.50 -4.02
C ALA A 44 -12.32 -2.94 -5.40
N GLY A 45 -11.61 -3.70 -6.26
CA GLY A 45 -11.21 -3.27 -7.59
C GLY A 45 -9.68 -3.06 -7.76
N LYS A 46 -8.87 -3.31 -6.72
CA LYS A 46 -7.41 -3.10 -6.73
C LYS A 46 -6.70 -3.86 -7.86
N THR A 47 -6.84 -5.18 -7.90
CA THR A 47 -6.23 -6.04 -8.93
C THR A 47 -6.74 -5.72 -10.34
N THR A 48 -8.03 -5.34 -10.49
CA THR A 48 -8.57 -4.89 -11.78
C THR A 48 -7.90 -3.59 -12.23
N THR A 49 -7.69 -2.64 -11.31
CA THR A 49 -6.97 -1.39 -11.58
C THR A 49 -5.54 -1.68 -12.03
N ILE A 50 -4.82 -2.55 -11.32
CA ILE A 50 -3.47 -2.97 -11.71
C ILE A 50 -3.45 -3.60 -13.09
N ARG A 51 -4.38 -4.52 -13.41
CA ARG A 51 -4.48 -5.17 -14.73
C ARG A 51 -4.71 -4.15 -15.85
N MET A 52 -5.42 -3.06 -15.59
CA MET A 52 -5.57 -1.96 -16.54
C MET A 52 -4.28 -1.15 -16.70
N ILE A 53 -3.58 -0.85 -15.61
CA ILE A 53 -2.31 -0.12 -15.63
C ILE A 53 -1.25 -0.87 -16.45
N VAL A 54 -1.13 -2.20 -16.28
CA VAL A 54 -0.17 -3.03 -17.04
C VAL A 54 -0.68 -3.47 -18.42
N ASN A 55 -1.85 -2.96 -18.83
CA ASN A 55 -2.47 -3.23 -20.15
C ASN A 55 -2.82 -4.70 -20.41
N ILE A 56 -3.16 -5.45 -19.36
CA ILE A 56 -3.76 -6.80 -19.49
C ILE A 56 -5.25 -6.66 -19.83
N THR A 57 -5.91 -5.63 -19.31
CA THR A 57 -7.33 -5.35 -19.55
C THR A 57 -7.48 -3.88 -19.91
N ALA A 58 -8.22 -3.57 -20.98
CA ALA A 58 -8.53 -2.19 -21.34
C ALA A 58 -9.63 -1.63 -20.42
N PRO A 59 -9.57 -0.34 -20.04
CA PRO A 59 -10.70 0.34 -19.40
C PRO A 59 -11.86 0.47 -20.38
N ASP A 60 -13.10 0.53 -19.84
CA ASP A 60 -14.29 0.77 -20.67
C ASP A 60 -14.45 2.27 -20.94
N THR A 61 -14.05 3.11 -19.96
CA THR A 61 -14.03 4.58 -20.09
C THR A 61 -12.79 5.15 -19.41
N GLY A 62 -12.46 6.40 -19.74
CA GLY A 62 -11.32 7.11 -19.18
C GLY A 62 -10.01 6.83 -19.89
N THR A 63 -8.91 7.36 -19.35
CA THR A 63 -7.58 7.19 -19.95
C THR A 63 -6.53 6.84 -18.90
N ILE A 64 -5.50 6.10 -19.34
CA ILE A 64 -4.33 5.76 -18.51
C ILE A 64 -3.09 6.25 -19.23
N LYS A 65 -2.32 7.10 -18.54
CA LYS A 65 -1.04 7.60 -19.04
C LYS A 65 0.10 7.15 -18.12
N LEU A 66 1.13 6.57 -18.70
CA LEU A 66 2.35 6.18 -18.02
C LEU A 66 3.52 7.01 -18.56
N PHE A 67 4.28 7.67 -17.66
CA PHE A 67 5.34 8.61 -18.01
C PHE A 67 4.89 9.67 -19.04
N GLY A 68 3.64 10.16 -18.89
CA GLY A 68 3.01 11.16 -19.78
C GLY A 68 2.51 10.62 -21.12
N LYS A 69 2.61 9.32 -21.39
CA LYS A 69 2.23 8.68 -22.67
C LYS A 69 1.17 7.60 -22.46
N SER A 70 0.38 7.32 -23.49
CA SER A 70 -0.45 6.11 -23.54
C SER A 70 0.43 4.85 -23.55
N MET A 71 -0.10 3.74 -23.02
CA MET A 71 0.64 2.48 -22.94
C MET A 71 1.14 2.00 -24.30
N THR A 72 2.39 1.58 -24.34
CA THR A 72 3.05 0.95 -25.50
C THR A 72 3.92 -0.22 -25.00
N THR A 73 4.34 -1.12 -25.89
CA THR A 73 5.24 -2.22 -25.54
C THR A 73 6.54 -1.72 -24.90
N ALA A 74 7.15 -0.66 -25.44
CA ALA A 74 8.36 -0.06 -24.88
C ALA A 74 8.17 0.51 -23.47
N LEU A 75 6.94 0.90 -23.09
CA LEU A 75 6.64 1.33 -21.72
C LEU A 75 6.44 0.13 -20.79
N GLN A 76 5.95 -1.01 -21.29
CA GLN A 76 5.86 -2.24 -20.50
C GLN A 76 7.22 -2.75 -20.04
N ASP A 77 8.29 -2.50 -20.82
CA ASP A 77 9.66 -2.90 -20.42
C ASP A 77 10.19 -2.08 -19.24
N ARG A 78 9.61 -0.92 -18.98
CA ARG A 78 9.93 -0.06 -17.83
C ARG A 78 9.12 -0.39 -16.59
N ILE A 79 8.23 -1.40 -16.65
CA ILE A 79 7.39 -1.84 -15.54
C ILE A 79 7.86 -3.20 -15.04
N GLY A 80 8.06 -3.30 -13.72
CA GLY A 80 8.10 -4.57 -13.01
C GLY A 80 6.75 -4.82 -12.36
N CYS A 81 6.20 -6.02 -12.52
CA CYS A 81 4.91 -6.35 -11.94
C CYS A 81 4.99 -7.68 -11.16
N LEU A 82 4.64 -7.63 -9.89
CA LEU A 82 4.39 -8.79 -9.03
C LEU A 82 2.88 -8.97 -8.93
N PRO A 83 2.28 -9.94 -9.61
CA PRO A 83 0.86 -10.21 -9.51
C PRO A 83 0.50 -10.96 -8.22
N GLU A 84 -0.73 -10.83 -7.73
CA GLU A 84 -1.26 -11.59 -6.60
C GLU A 84 -1.25 -13.10 -6.86
N GLU A 85 -1.60 -13.52 -8.09
CA GLU A 85 -1.56 -14.92 -8.50
C GLU A 85 -0.15 -15.37 -8.86
N ARG A 86 0.21 -16.57 -8.43
CA ARG A 86 1.56 -17.11 -8.65
C ARG A 86 1.73 -17.56 -10.09
N GLY A 87 2.54 -16.81 -10.86
CA GLY A 87 2.86 -17.07 -12.26
C GLY A 87 4.11 -17.93 -12.50
N LEU A 88 4.61 -18.68 -11.49
CA LEU A 88 5.82 -19.49 -11.64
C LEU A 88 5.58 -20.81 -12.38
N TYR A 89 6.47 -21.15 -13.31
CA TYR A 89 6.47 -22.45 -14.00
C TYR A 89 6.95 -23.55 -13.07
N ARG A 90 6.02 -24.32 -12.52
CA ARG A 90 6.24 -25.29 -11.41
C ARG A 90 7.35 -26.31 -11.68
N LYS A 91 7.56 -26.75 -12.93
CA LYS A 91 8.56 -27.77 -13.31
C LYS A 91 9.93 -27.19 -13.64
N MET A 92 10.04 -25.89 -13.82
CA MET A 92 11.25 -25.19 -14.19
C MET A 92 12.12 -24.93 -12.94
N LYS A 93 13.44 -24.93 -13.09
CA LYS A 93 14.35 -24.54 -12.00
C LYS A 93 14.25 -23.02 -11.76
N VAL A 94 14.51 -22.61 -10.53
CA VAL A 94 14.46 -21.19 -10.13
C VAL A 94 15.39 -20.33 -10.98
N GLY A 95 16.66 -20.73 -11.11
CA GLY A 95 17.64 -19.97 -11.91
C GLY A 95 17.26 -19.89 -13.40
N GLU A 96 16.80 -20.99 -13.98
CA GLU A 96 16.34 -21.03 -15.38
C GLU A 96 15.16 -20.06 -15.60
N GLN A 97 14.23 -20.04 -14.66
CA GLN A 97 13.02 -19.22 -14.73
C GLN A 97 13.33 -17.74 -14.59
N LEU A 98 14.19 -17.37 -13.63
CA LEU A 98 14.65 -15.98 -13.46
C LEU A 98 15.42 -15.49 -14.68
N ARG A 99 16.27 -16.35 -15.28
CA ARG A 99 16.95 -16.03 -16.53
C ARG A 99 15.96 -15.81 -17.68
N PHE A 100 14.97 -16.68 -17.82
CA PHE A 100 13.91 -16.53 -18.81
C PHE A 100 13.18 -15.19 -18.68
N PHE A 101 12.79 -14.78 -17.46
CA PHE A 101 12.14 -13.48 -17.24
C PHE A 101 13.09 -12.29 -17.52
N ALA A 102 14.39 -12.43 -17.22
CA ALA A 102 15.38 -11.43 -17.53
C ALA A 102 15.59 -11.26 -19.05
N GLU A 103 15.65 -12.38 -19.80
CA GLU A 103 15.78 -12.40 -21.27
C GLU A 103 14.54 -11.79 -21.96
N LEU A 104 13.34 -11.98 -21.42
CA LEU A 104 12.12 -11.32 -21.91
C LEU A 104 12.16 -9.78 -21.79
N LYS A 105 13.09 -9.26 -20.99
CA LYS A 105 13.35 -7.83 -20.78
C LYS A 105 14.71 -7.40 -21.37
N ASP A 106 15.19 -8.12 -22.36
CA ASP A 106 16.44 -7.85 -23.10
C ASP A 106 17.68 -7.72 -22.19
N LEU A 107 17.65 -8.31 -20.97
CA LEU A 107 18.83 -8.32 -20.10
C LEU A 107 19.82 -9.39 -20.56
N PRO A 108 21.09 -9.01 -20.89
CA PRO A 108 22.09 -9.98 -21.37
C PRO A 108 22.35 -11.10 -20.36
N GLY A 109 22.43 -12.36 -20.84
CA GLY A 109 22.52 -13.56 -19.98
C GLY A 109 23.61 -13.51 -18.91
N ARG A 110 24.81 -12.98 -19.22
CA ARG A 110 25.90 -12.83 -18.23
C ARG A 110 25.54 -11.82 -17.12
N GLU A 111 24.85 -10.75 -17.48
CA GLU A 111 24.39 -9.75 -16.50
C GLU A 111 23.21 -10.29 -15.71
N ALA A 112 22.29 -10.99 -16.37
CA ALA A 112 21.19 -11.67 -15.72
C ALA A 112 21.68 -12.64 -14.64
N ASP A 113 22.68 -13.47 -14.92
CA ASP A 113 23.23 -14.41 -13.95
C ASP A 113 23.79 -13.72 -12.71
N LYS A 114 24.54 -12.64 -12.88
CA LYS A 114 25.05 -11.85 -11.75
C LYS A 114 23.93 -11.28 -10.89
N ARG A 115 22.91 -10.71 -11.53
CA ARG A 115 21.77 -10.13 -10.81
C ARG A 115 20.93 -11.21 -10.11
N ILE A 116 20.75 -12.37 -10.76
CA ILE A 116 20.06 -13.52 -10.17
C ILE A 116 20.79 -13.95 -8.88
N ASP A 117 22.10 -14.12 -8.92
CA ASP A 117 22.87 -14.57 -7.77
C ASP A 117 22.80 -13.54 -6.63
N ALA A 118 22.97 -12.26 -6.92
CA ALA A 118 22.85 -11.19 -5.94
C ALA A 118 21.46 -11.11 -5.29
N TRP A 119 20.40 -11.25 -6.09
CA TRP A 119 19.03 -11.23 -5.58
C TRP A 119 18.67 -12.46 -4.76
N LEU A 120 19.15 -13.66 -5.16
CA LEU A 120 18.94 -14.88 -4.38
C LEU A 120 19.68 -14.81 -3.04
N GLU A 121 20.88 -14.25 -3.00
CA GLU A 121 21.62 -14.00 -1.76
C GLU A 121 20.86 -13.02 -0.87
N LYS A 122 20.44 -11.88 -1.42
CA LYS A 122 19.71 -10.83 -0.68
C LYS A 122 18.42 -11.31 -0.02
N LEU A 123 17.70 -12.24 -0.66
CA LEU A 123 16.43 -12.76 -0.16
C LEU A 123 16.55 -14.13 0.53
N ASP A 124 17.78 -14.56 0.91
CA ASP A 124 18.08 -15.85 1.58
C ASP A 124 17.60 -17.08 0.79
N LEU A 125 17.87 -17.07 -0.52
CA LEU A 125 17.45 -18.14 -1.44
C LEU A 125 18.61 -18.77 -2.23
N THR A 126 19.89 -18.54 -1.87
CA THR A 126 21.07 -18.98 -2.60
C THR A 126 21.05 -20.48 -2.91
N GLY A 127 20.67 -21.33 -1.94
CA GLY A 127 20.62 -22.78 -2.10
C GLY A 127 19.46 -23.30 -2.99
N TRP A 128 18.61 -22.39 -3.51
CA TRP A 128 17.41 -22.76 -4.26
C TRP A 128 17.52 -22.55 -5.76
N LYS A 129 18.62 -21.98 -6.28
CA LYS A 129 18.83 -21.67 -7.70
C LYS A 129 18.56 -22.88 -8.61
N ASP A 130 19.06 -24.07 -8.22
CA ASP A 130 18.94 -25.31 -8.98
C ASP A 130 17.72 -26.17 -8.62
N LYS A 131 16.90 -25.74 -7.67
CA LYS A 131 15.66 -26.42 -7.28
C LYS A 131 14.50 -26.01 -8.17
N ARG A 132 13.49 -26.87 -8.27
CA ARG A 132 12.29 -26.57 -9.06
C ARG A 132 11.33 -25.68 -8.28
N ALA A 133 10.60 -24.82 -8.98
CA ALA A 133 9.64 -23.91 -8.36
C ALA A 133 8.53 -24.62 -7.56
N LYS A 134 8.19 -25.88 -7.91
CA LYS A 134 7.22 -26.69 -7.16
C LYS A 134 7.70 -27.09 -5.76
N ASP A 135 9.01 -27.10 -5.52
CA ASP A 135 9.63 -27.52 -4.28
C ASP A 135 9.75 -26.37 -3.27
N LEU A 136 9.42 -25.15 -3.69
CA LEU A 136 9.44 -23.94 -2.88
C LEU A 136 8.20 -23.82 -1.99
N SER A 137 8.38 -23.31 -0.77
CA SER A 137 7.25 -22.84 0.06
C SER A 137 6.51 -21.68 -0.60
N LYS A 138 5.33 -21.35 -0.12
CA LYS A 138 4.55 -20.21 -0.61
C LYS A 138 5.31 -18.89 -0.50
N GLY A 139 5.97 -18.65 0.64
CA GLY A 139 6.78 -17.45 0.86
C GLY A 139 8.01 -17.38 -0.06
N MET A 140 8.68 -18.50 -0.30
CA MET A 140 9.81 -18.57 -1.22
C MET A 140 9.36 -18.31 -2.66
N GLN A 141 8.20 -18.81 -3.08
CA GLN A 141 7.63 -18.50 -4.39
C GLN A 141 7.37 -17.01 -4.54
N GLN A 142 6.86 -16.36 -3.50
CA GLN A 142 6.63 -14.91 -3.47
C GLN A 142 7.94 -14.13 -3.64
N LYS A 143 9.00 -14.51 -2.92
CA LYS A 143 10.33 -13.92 -3.06
C LYS A 143 10.89 -14.08 -4.49
N ILE A 144 10.75 -15.27 -5.10
CA ILE A 144 11.20 -15.50 -6.48
C ILE A 144 10.42 -14.64 -7.50
N GLN A 145 9.09 -14.50 -7.32
CA GLN A 145 8.30 -13.61 -8.18
C GLN A 145 8.69 -12.14 -8.02
N PHE A 146 9.00 -11.72 -6.78
CA PHE A 146 9.52 -10.38 -6.55
C PHE A 146 10.85 -10.18 -7.29
N ILE A 147 11.81 -11.13 -7.23
CA ILE A 147 13.06 -11.06 -8.00
C ILE A 147 12.76 -10.90 -9.49
N ALA A 148 11.85 -11.70 -10.05
CA ALA A 148 11.46 -11.62 -11.45
C ALA A 148 10.91 -10.23 -11.83
N SER A 149 10.23 -9.54 -10.90
CA SER A 149 9.67 -8.21 -11.13
C SER A 149 10.70 -7.08 -11.09
N VAL A 150 11.85 -7.27 -10.42
CA VAL A 150 12.85 -6.21 -10.21
C VAL A 150 14.17 -6.42 -10.97
N ILE A 151 14.43 -7.62 -11.49
CA ILE A 151 15.73 -8.02 -12.05
C ILE A 151 16.18 -7.16 -13.23
N HIS A 152 15.24 -6.63 -14.02
CA HIS A 152 15.50 -5.76 -15.16
C HIS A 152 15.57 -4.27 -14.81
N GLU A 153 15.54 -3.93 -13.49
CA GLU A 153 15.61 -2.55 -12.95
C GLU A 153 14.53 -1.60 -13.49
N PRO A 154 13.26 -1.92 -13.34
CA PRO A 154 12.17 -1.09 -13.85
C PRO A 154 12.15 0.31 -13.21
N ASP A 155 11.57 1.29 -13.90
CA ASP A 155 11.31 2.63 -13.34
C ASP A 155 10.06 2.64 -12.47
N LEU A 156 9.06 1.81 -12.79
CA LEU A 156 7.84 1.61 -12.05
C LEU A 156 7.70 0.16 -11.60
N LEU A 157 7.57 -0.06 -10.29
CA LEU A 157 7.34 -1.36 -9.70
C LEU A 157 5.91 -1.43 -9.17
N ILE A 158 5.13 -2.41 -9.63
CA ILE A 158 3.75 -2.65 -9.21
C ILE A 158 3.70 -3.97 -8.45
N LEU A 159 3.29 -3.91 -7.19
CA LEU A 159 3.30 -5.03 -6.26
C LEU A 159 1.86 -5.29 -5.77
N ASP A 160 1.24 -6.36 -6.25
CA ASP A 160 -0.11 -6.76 -5.84
C ASP A 160 -0.01 -7.80 -4.71
N GLU A 161 -0.41 -7.41 -3.49
CA GLU A 161 -0.34 -8.20 -2.25
C GLU A 161 1.05 -8.87 -2.02
N PRO A 162 2.17 -8.12 -2.02
CA PRO A 162 3.53 -8.68 -2.02
C PRO A 162 3.89 -9.46 -0.74
N PHE A 163 3.16 -9.27 0.34
CA PHE A 163 3.41 -9.91 1.63
C PHE A 163 2.60 -11.19 1.86
N SER A 164 1.77 -11.56 0.88
CA SER A 164 0.90 -12.74 0.98
C SER A 164 1.70 -14.04 1.12
N GLY A 165 1.47 -14.78 2.22
CA GLY A 165 2.09 -16.07 2.50
C GLY A 165 3.55 -16.02 2.95
N LEU A 166 4.07 -14.85 3.30
CA LEU A 166 5.34 -14.66 3.98
C LEU A 166 5.19 -14.84 5.49
N ASP A 167 6.23 -15.37 6.13
CA ASP A 167 6.40 -15.34 7.58
C ASP A 167 6.85 -13.94 8.04
N PRO A 168 6.76 -13.61 9.35
CA PRO A 168 7.09 -12.27 9.85
C PRO A 168 8.50 -11.79 9.50
N VAL A 169 9.51 -12.65 9.56
CA VAL A 169 10.90 -12.30 9.21
C VAL A 169 11.02 -11.98 7.73
N SER A 170 10.40 -12.80 6.88
CA SER A 170 10.34 -12.57 5.43
C SER A 170 9.55 -11.31 5.06
N VAL A 171 8.52 -10.95 5.83
CA VAL A 171 7.79 -9.68 5.65
C VAL A 171 8.71 -8.50 5.91
N ASP A 172 9.50 -8.50 6.97
CA ASP A 172 10.39 -7.39 7.29
C ASP A 172 11.50 -7.26 6.25
N LEU A 173 12.13 -8.36 5.84
CA LEU A 173 13.11 -8.36 4.74
C LEU A 173 12.51 -7.80 3.43
N MET A 174 11.28 -8.17 3.10
CA MET A 174 10.60 -7.66 1.90
C MET A 174 10.29 -6.16 2.00
N LYS A 175 9.87 -5.66 3.18
CA LYS A 175 9.66 -4.21 3.41
C LYS A 175 10.94 -3.42 3.21
N GLU A 176 12.04 -3.87 3.82
CA GLU A 176 13.36 -3.25 3.65
C GLU A 176 13.77 -3.20 2.18
N THR A 177 13.60 -4.34 1.49
CA THR A 177 13.92 -4.46 0.05
C THR A 177 13.08 -3.49 -0.80
N ILE A 178 11.78 -3.33 -0.51
CA ILE A 178 10.91 -2.38 -1.20
C ILE A 178 11.37 -0.93 -0.94
N LEU A 179 11.72 -0.58 0.30
CA LEU A 179 12.23 0.75 0.65
C LEU A 179 13.57 1.06 -0.03
N GLU A 180 14.44 0.08 -0.19
CA GLU A 180 15.68 0.25 -0.96
C GLU A 180 15.39 0.51 -2.45
N GLN A 181 14.39 -0.15 -3.05
CA GLN A 181 13.98 0.17 -4.43
C GLN A 181 13.48 1.62 -4.53
N LYS A 182 12.72 2.11 -3.55
CA LYS A 182 12.32 3.53 -3.45
C LYS A 182 13.56 4.44 -3.36
N THR A 183 14.49 4.12 -2.46
CA THR A 183 15.70 4.93 -2.23
C THR A 183 16.58 5.00 -3.48
N SER A 184 16.58 3.96 -4.33
CA SER A 184 17.24 3.97 -5.64
C SER A 184 16.46 4.75 -6.73
N GLY A 185 15.40 5.48 -6.36
CA GLY A 185 14.64 6.37 -7.24
C GLY A 185 13.48 5.72 -7.98
N LYS A 186 13.15 4.46 -7.70
CA LYS A 186 12.01 3.76 -8.32
C LYS A 186 10.69 4.32 -7.80
N THR A 187 9.69 4.37 -8.67
CA THR A 187 8.30 4.60 -8.27
C THR A 187 7.64 3.26 -7.96
N ILE A 188 6.87 3.16 -6.88
CA ILE A 188 6.29 1.89 -6.44
C ILE A 188 4.80 2.07 -6.25
N ILE A 189 3.99 1.17 -6.82
CA ILE A 189 2.57 1.01 -6.51
C ILE A 189 2.43 -0.26 -5.69
N LEU A 190 1.94 -0.12 -4.47
CA LEU A 190 1.71 -1.21 -3.53
C LEU A 190 0.21 -1.42 -3.35
N SER A 191 -0.32 -2.55 -3.78
CA SER A 191 -1.69 -2.94 -3.50
C SER A 191 -1.73 -3.81 -2.25
N THR A 192 -2.58 -3.45 -1.28
CA THR A 192 -2.77 -4.27 -0.08
C THR A 192 -4.11 -3.99 0.60
N HIS A 193 -4.61 -4.98 1.32
CA HIS A 193 -5.72 -4.83 2.28
C HIS A 193 -5.22 -4.61 3.72
N GLN A 194 -3.90 -4.74 3.97
CA GLN A 194 -3.26 -4.58 5.28
C GLN A 194 -2.87 -3.12 5.51
N MET A 195 -3.71 -2.38 6.23
CA MET A 195 -3.54 -0.94 6.42
C MET A 195 -2.28 -0.59 7.21
N GLU A 196 -1.89 -1.42 8.19
CA GLU A 196 -0.66 -1.24 8.97
C GLU A 196 0.61 -1.28 8.10
N ILE A 197 0.63 -2.14 7.09
CA ILE A 197 1.75 -2.20 6.13
C ILE A 197 1.77 -0.94 5.26
N ALA A 198 0.61 -0.49 4.80
CA ALA A 198 0.50 0.74 4.03
C ALA A 198 0.97 1.96 4.83
N GLU A 199 0.63 2.05 6.11
CA GLU A 199 1.09 3.13 7.01
C GLU A 199 2.62 3.21 7.10
N ARG A 200 3.29 2.06 7.09
CA ARG A 200 4.74 1.99 7.23
C ARG A 200 5.51 2.26 5.95
N LEU A 201 4.93 1.94 4.79
CA LEU A 201 5.63 1.95 3.52
C LEU A 201 5.22 3.10 2.59
N CYS A 202 3.94 3.51 2.63
CA CYS A 202 3.39 4.43 1.63
C CYS A 202 3.61 5.90 1.98
N ASP A 203 3.92 6.68 0.96
CA ASP A 203 3.95 8.15 1.04
C ASP A 203 2.59 8.75 0.69
N ASP A 204 1.97 8.18 -0.33
CA ASP A 204 0.67 8.56 -0.86
C ASP A 204 -0.23 7.33 -0.89
N ILE A 205 -1.52 7.52 -0.71
CA ILE A 205 -2.51 6.43 -0.74
C ILE A 205 -3.73 6.80 -1.56
N CYS A 206 -4.37 5.77 -2.11
CA CYS A 206 -5.75 5.80 -2.58
C CYS A 206 -6.50 4.63 -1.95
N MET A 207 -7.57 4.93 -1.23
CA MET A 207 -8.47 3.93 -0.66
C MET A 207 -9.64 3.68 -1.59
N ILE A 208 -9.87 2.40 -1.91
CA ILE A 208 -10.99 1.95 -2.74
C ILE A 208 -11.89 1.04 -1.90
N ASN A 209 -13.19 1.29 -1.96
CA ASN A 209 -14.20 0.42 -1.38
C ASN A 209 -15.39 0.28 -2.33
N LYS A 210 -15.87 -0.95 -2.55
CA LYS A 210 -17.00 -1.24 -3.46
C LYS A 210 -16.85 -0.53 -4.81
N SER A 211 -15.66 -0.63 -5.41
CA SER A 211 -15.30 -0.07 -6.73
C SER A 211 -15.22 1.46 -6.80
N LEU A 212 -15.40 2.17 -5.69
CA LEU A 212 -15.34 3.62 -5.59
C LEU A 212 -14.11 4.07 -4.83
N LYS A 213 -13.54 5.20 -5.27
CA LYS A 213 -12.51 5.89 -4.50
C LYS A 213 -13.14 6.55 -3.27
N VAL A 214 -12.67 6.19 -2.08
CA VAL A 214 -13.15 6.71 -0.79
C VAL A 214 -12.30 7.89 -0.34
N LEU A 215 -10.99 7.79 -0.54
CA LEU A 215 -10.00 8.75 -0.06
C LEU A 215 -8.74 8.64 -0.89
N ASP A 216 -8.07 9.75 -1.18
CA ASP A 216 -6.71 9.76 -1.73
C ASP A 216 -5.91 10.99 -1.27
N GLY A 217 -4.59 10.86 -1.24
CA GLY A 217 -3.69 11.95 -0.88
C GLY A 217 -2.41 11.50 -0.18
N GLN A 218 -1.65 12.47 0.31
CA GLN A 218 -0.47 12.19 1.11
C GLN A 218 -0.85 11.60 2.47
N LEU A 219 -0.28 10.47 2.82
CA LEU A 219 -0.61 9.76 4.05
C LEU A 219 -0.48 10.66 5.31
N ARG A 220 0.61 11.42 5.39
CA ARG A 220 0.83 12.32 6.54
C ARG A 220 -0.22 13.43 6.64
N GLU A 221 -0.61 14.02 5.52
CA GLU A 221 -1.62 15.08 5.48
C GLU A 221 -3.00 14.53 5.82
N LEU A 222 -3.34 13.36 5.29
CA LEU A 222 -4.57 12.67 5.62
C LEU A 222 -4.66 12.37 7.12
N ARG A 223 -3.64 11.73 7.70
CA ARG A 223 -3.63 11.45 9.14
C ARG A 223 -3.77 12.71 9.98
N ARG A 224 -3.07 13.79 9.63
CA ARG A 224 -3.19 15.08 10.33
C ARG A 224 -4.58 15.69 10.22
N SER A 225 -5.23 15.61 9.05
CA SER A 225 -6.59 16.16 8.88
C SER A 225 -7.63 15.42 9.73
N PHE A 226 -7.38 14.15 10.06
CA PHE A 226 -8.22 13.37 10.96
C PHE A 226 -7.74 13.37 12.42
N ALA A 227 -6.49 13.81 12.70
CA ALA A 227 -5.89 13.79 14.04
C ALA A 227 -6.38 14.91 14.95
N GLN A 228 -7.10 15.89 14.43
CA GLN A 228 -7.37 17.13 15.16
C GLN A 228 -8.16 16.91 16.46
N ASN A 229 -8.79 15.74 16.63
CA ASN A 229 -9.76 15.56 17.72
C ASN A 229 -9.65 14.21 18.45
N LEU A 230 -8.59 13.41 18.26
CA LEU A 230 -8.42 12.15 19.00
C LEU A 230 -7.36 12.32 20.11
N VAL A 231 -7.76 12.06 21.34
CA VAL A 231 -6.89 12.17 22.52
C VAL A 231 -6.84 10.83 23.24
N ALA A 232 -5.64 10.30 23.49
CA ALA A 232 -5.44 9.18 24.40
C ALA A 232 -5.19 9.69 25.83
N LEU A 233 -5.99 9.20 26.75
CA LEU A 233 -5.97 9.56 28.15
C LEU A 233 -5.65 8.34 29.01
N ARG A 234 -4.82 8.54 30.04
CA ARG A 234 -4.76 7.66 31.21
C ARG A 234 -5.00 8.54 32.43
N VAL A 235 -6.19 8.43 33.01
CA VAL A 235 -6.69 9.29 34.06
C VAL A 235 -7.39 8.46 35.14
N GLU A 236 -7.29 8.88 36.39
CA GLU A 236 -8.04 8.30 37.49
C GLU A 236 -9.07 9.32 38.01
N GLY A 237 -10.32 8.87 38.22
CA GLY A 237 -11.38 9.73 38.75
C GLY A 237 -12.06 10.66 37.73
N ALA A 238 -12.01 10.31 36.43
CA ALA A 238 -12.64 11.11 35.36
C ALA A 238 -14.10 10.73 35.12
N ASP A 239 -14.75 9.94 36.01
CA ASP A 239 -16.12 9.48 35.86
C ASP A 239 -17.10 10.65 35.67
N GLY A 240 -17.79 10.65 34.54
CA GLY A 240 -18.75 11.69 34.16
C GLY A 240 -18.16 12.85 33.34
N LEU A 241 -16.87 13.15 33.42
CA LEU A 241 -16.25 14.23 32.64
C LEU A 241 -16.11 13.89 31.16
N LEU A 242 -16.04 12.60 30.85
CA LEU A 242 -15.94 12.08 29.47
C LEU A 242 -17.30 11.85 28.80
N ASN A 243 -18.40 12.21 29.45
CA ASN A 243 -19.78 12.04 28.95
C ASN A 243 -20.40 13.34 28.39
N ASP A 244 -19.59 14.35 28.07
CA ASP A 244 -20.06 15.63 27.55
C ASP A 244 -20.27 15.57 26.00
N PRO A 245 -21.50 15.53 25.48
CA PRO A 245 -21.77 15.42 24.05
C PRO A 245 -21.43 16.71 23.27
N GLU A 246 -21.24 17.85 23.93
CA GLU A 246 -20.78 19.08 23.27
C GLU A 246 -19.29 19.05 22.98
N LEU A 247 -18.52 18.33 23.80
CA LEU A 247 -17.07 18.22 23.67
C LEU A 247 -16.61 16.90 23.08
N ILE A 248 -17.34 15.80 23.30
CA ILE A 248 -16.91 14.42 23.02
C ILE A 248 -17.95 13.71 22.15
N THR A 249 -17.47 13.18 21.01
CA THR A 249 -18.31 12.41 20.08
C THR A 249 -18.29 10.91 20.41
N ASN A 250 -17.14 10.39 20.87
CA ASN A 250 -16.98 8.97 21.18
C ASN A 250 -15.88 8.74 22.20
N VAL A 251 -16.04 7.70 23.03
CA VAL A 251 -15.06 7.23 23.98
C VAL A 251 -14.88 5.74 23.80
N ARG A 252 -13.64 5.26 23.68
CA ARG A 252 -13.33 3.84 23.60
C ARG A 252 -12.15 3.48 24.49
N GLN A 253 -12.15 2.27 25.04
CA GLN A 253 -11.01 1.73 25.78
C GLN A 253 -10.03 1.09 24.77
N ASN A 254 -8.73 1.43 24.91
CA ASN A 254 -7.65 0.85 24.12
C ASN A 254 -6.49 0.45 25.06
N GLY A 255 -6.49 -0.80 25.51
CA GLY A 255 -5.58 -1.28 26.56
C GLY A 255 -5.79 -0.50 27.87
N ASP A 256 -4.71 0.06 28.40
CA ASP A 256 -4.74 0.88 29.62
C ASP A 256 -5.15 2.34 29.38
N ASP A 257 -5.28 2.74 28.11
CA ASP A 257 -5.61 4.11 27.75
C ASP A 257 -7.07 4.24 27.29
N THR A 258 -7.69 5.36 27.60
CA THR A 258 -9.01 5.75 27.11
C THR A 258 -8.85 6.70 25.94
N GLU A 259 -9.31 6.32 24.75
CA GLU A 259 -9.31 7.19 23.59
C GLU A 259 -10.61 7.97 23.50
N VAL A 260 -10.47 9.29 23.41
CA VAL A 260 -11.58 10.23 23.37
C VAL A 260 -11.56 10.96 22.04
N LEU A 261 -12.63 10.77 21.24
CA LEU A 261 -12.85 11.51 20.00
C LEU A 261 -13.64 12.78 20.35
N LEU A 262 -13.02 13.92 20.15
CA LEU A 262 -13.66 15.23 20.37
C LEU A 262 -14.58 15.59 19.19
N THR A 263 -15.49 16.52 19.41
CA THR A 263 -16.30 17.14 18.34
C THR A 263 -15.43 18.00 17.41
N ALA A 264 -15.92 18.29 16.21
CA ALA A 264 -15.14 19.03 15.19
C ALA A 264 -14.65 20.41 15.67
N ASP A 265 -15.44 21.07 16.51
CA ASP A 265 -15.14 22.41 17.03
C ASP A 265 -14.43 22.40 18.37
N ALA A 266 -14.22 21.21 18.96
CA ALA A 266 -13.60 21.08 20.27
C ALA A 266 -12.06 21.04 20.16
N SER A 267 -11.41 21.72 21.13
CA SER A 267 -9.95 21.70 21.24
C SER A 267 -9.50 20.74 22.34
N PRO A 268 -8.44 19.92 22.08
CA PRO A 268 -7.83 19.09 23.12
C PRO A 268 -7.45 19.87 24.38
N GLN A 269 -7.05 21.13 24.22
CA GLN A 269 -6.72 22.00 25.35
C GLN A 269 -7.93 22.27 26.26
N VAL A 270 -9.14 22.32 25.72
CA VAL A 270 -10.38 22.49 26.50
C VAL A 270 -10.61 21.24 27.36
N LEU A 271 -10.43 20.05 26.79
CA LEU A 271 -10.53 18.79 27.54
C LEU A 271 -9.47 18.73 28.65
N LEU A 272 -8.20 19.03 28.31
CA LEU A 272 -7.12 19.02 29.29
C LEU A 272 -7.41 19.99 30.45
N LYS A 273 -7.85 21.20 30.15
CA LYS A 273 -8.21 22.18 31.14
C LYS A 273 -9.31 21.70 32.10
N ARG A 274 -10.39 21.09 31.52
CA ARG A 274 -11.47 20.52 32.35
C ARG A 274 -10.99 19.42 33.30
N LEU A 275 -10.11 18.53 32.82
CA LEU A 275 -9.52 17.46 33.65
C LEU A 275 -8.68 18.06 34.81
N VAL A 276 -7.89 19.09 34.51
CA VAL A 276 -7.07 19.80 35.53
C VAL A 276 -7.96 20.55 36.52
N ASP A 277 -8.98 21.29 36.05
CA ASP A 277 -9.89 22.05 36.88
C ASP A 277 -10.73 21.13 37.83
N ALA A 278 -10.94 19.88 37.40
CA ALA A 278 -11.60 18.84 38.21
C ALA A 278 -10.66 18.08 39.15
N ASN A 279 -9.38 18.46 39.23
CA ASN A 279 -8.34 17.78 40.04
C ASN A 279 -8.20 16.27 39.67
N VAL A 280 -8.42 15.90 38.44
CA VAL A 280 -8.22 14.53 37.94
C VAL A 280 -6.71 14.22 37.88
N GLU A 281 -6.31 13.05 38.37
CA GLU A 281 -4.93 12.60 38.24
C GLU A 281 -4.67 12.16 36.78
N ILE A 282 -3.78 12.88 36.07
CA ILE A 282 -3.50 12.66 34.64
C ILE A 282 -2.13 11.99 34.52
N ALA A 283 -2.13 10.67 34.29
CA ALA A 283 -0.91 9.92 34.01
C ALA A 283 -0.47 10.04 32.53
N LYS A 284 -1.44 10.24 31.60
CA LYS A 284 -1.18 10.42 30.17
C LYS A 284 -2.23 11.33 29.54
N PHE A 285 -1.76 12.27 28.69
CA PHE A 285 -2.59 13.05 27.77
C PHE A 285 -1.81 13.20 26.47
N GLU A 286 -2.24 12.53 25.41
CA GLU A 286 -1.55 12.47 24.14
C GLU A 286 -2.51 12.70 22.98
N LEU A 287 -2.14 13.59 22.05
CA LEU A 287 -2.84 13.69 20.77
C LEU A 287 -2.45 12.50 19.89
N VAL A 288 -3.42 11.66 19.59
CA VAL A 288 -3.20 10.45 18.79
C VAL A 288 -3.53 10.74 17.34
N GLU A 289 -2.61 10.43 16.46
CA GLU A 289 -2.92 10.38 15.03
C GLU A 289 -3.71 9.09 14.77
N PRO A 290 -4.91 9.18 14.16
CA PRO A 290 -5.72 8.00 13.85
C PRO A 290 -4.96 7.07 12.89
N THR A 291 -5.22 5.78 13.02
CA THR A 291 -4.73 4.79 12.08
C THR A 291 -5.47 4.90 10.74
N LEU A 292 -4.86 4.39 9.67
CA LEU A 292 -5.57 4.28 8.38
C LEU A 292 -6.87 3.46 8.49
N HIS A 293 -6.89 2.50 9.40
CA HIS A 293 -8.10 1.72 9.69
C HIS A 293 -9.22 2.60 10.26
N ASP A 294 -8.90 3.44 11.23
CA ASP A 294 -9.88 4.37 11.82
C ASP A 294 -10.44 5.34 10.78
N ILE A 295 -9.56 5.91 9.95
CA ILE A 295 -9.93 6.80 8.85
C ILE A 295 -10.83 6.09 7.84
N PHE A 296 -10.50 4.84 7.47
CA PHE A 296 -11.30 4.03 6.55
C PHE A 296 -12.70 3.77 7.11
N VAL A 297 -12.79 3.33 8.36
CA VAL A 297 -14.08 3.06 9.01
C VAL A 297 -14.95 4.33 9.08
N ALA A 298 -14.35 5.47 9.42
CA ALA A 298 -15.06 6.75 9.46
C ALA A 298 -15.61 7.11 8.06
N LYS A 299 -14.78 7.04 7.03
CA LYS A 299 -15.18 7.39 5.65
C LYS A 299 -16.20 6.46 5.04
N VAL A 300 -16.13 5.16 5.33
CA VAL A 300 -17.14 4.19 4.85
C VAL A 300 -18.50 4.43 5.51
N LYS A 301 -18.52 4.82 6.80
CA LYS A 301 -19.77 5.18 7.50
C LYS A 301 -20.40 6.47 6.97
N GLU A 302 -19.59 7.46 6.58
CA GLU A 302 -20.09 8.71 5.95
C GLU A 302 -20.69 8.46 4.56
N SER A 303 -20.27 7.39 3.87
CA SER A 303 -20.69 7.07 2.49
C SER A 303 -21.83 6.03 2.42
N ALA A 304 -22.29 5.48 3.55
CA ALA A 304 -23.34 4.48 3.67
C ALA A 304 -24.71 5.10 3.96
#